data_44e9396e167d4b4634e79a389aa1e2dc
#
_entry.id   44e9396e167d4b4634e79a389aa1e2dc
#
_cell.length_a   1.000
_cell.length_b   1.000
_cell.length_c   1.000
_cell.angle_alpha   90.00
_cell.angle_beta   90.00
_cell.angle_gamma   90.00
#
_symmetry.space_group_name_H-M   'P 1'
#
loop_
_entity.id
_entity.type
_entity.pdbx_description
1 polymer ?
#
loop_
_entity_poly.entity_id
_entity_poly.type
_entity_poly.pdbx_seq_one_letter_code
_entity_poly.pdbx_strand_id
1 'polypeptide(L)'
;MHEDTSVSKGWWCKAIGTVNPGTSYSSSLSWRVANNFVKFMGTSGNVTNNFAKFSAKVKAGDFITFDEANDGNWDHVGYITATGKTGTYPYLDKDGSRKEKAYTNFCVAQHSKDYYAWVNSRENGWEVMDDGTTQYGIVRRGYSVGF
;
A
#
# COMPACT_ATOMS: atom_id res chain seq x y z
N MET A 1 8.56 22.05 -16.12
CA MET A 1 8.09 20.65 -15.99
C MET A 1 6.88 20.49 -16.90
N HIS A 2 6.93 19.59 -17.86
CA HIS A 2 5.81 19.38 -18.77
C HIS A 2 4.77 18.50 -18.05
N GLU A 3 3.57 18.99 -17.91
CA GLU A 3 2.48 18.26 -17.26
C GLU A 3 1.98 17.17 -18.20
N ASP A 4 2.16 15.89 -17.83
CA ASP A 4 1.64 14.77 -18.61
C ASP A 4 0.13 14.64 -18.35
N THR A 5 -0.67 15.04 -19.30
CA THR A 5 -2.14 14.99 -19.24
C THR A 5 -2.72 13.69 -19.75
N SER A 6 -1.89 12.69 -20.07
CA SER A 6 -2.39 11.39 -20.53
C SER A 6 -3.16 10.65 -19.44
N VAL A 7 -4.19 9.89 -19.81
CA VAL A 7 -5.00 9.11 -18.86
C VAL A 7 -4.17 7.99 -18.22
N SER A 8 -3.25 7.39 -18.97
CA SER A 8 -2.47 6.23 -18.55
C SER A 8 -1.20 6.56 -17.77
N LYS A 9 -0.63 7.75 -17.96
CA LYS A 9 0.69 8.12 -17.42
C LYS A 9 0.70 9.40 -16.58
N GLY A 10 -0.30 10.28 -16.79
CA GLY A 10 -0.38 11.55 -16.07
C GLY A 10 -0.82 11.40 -14.62
N TRP A 11 -0.66 12.47 -13.86
CA TRP A 11 -1.17 12.60 -12.48
C TRP A 11 -2.15 13.77 -12.43
N TRP A 12 -3.44 13.49 -12.58
CA TRP A 12 -4.47 14.53 -12.58
C TRP A 12 -5.84 14.01 -12.15
N CYS A 13 -6.63 14.91 -11.58
CA CYS A 13 -8.05 14.74 -11.27
C CYS A 13 -8.78 16.05 -11.55
N LYS A 14 -9.84 16.00 -12.33
CA LYS A 14 -10.62 17.19 -12.75
C LYS A 14 -12.10 17.00 -12.45
N ALA A 15 -12.74 18.02 -11.92
CA ALA A 15 -14.19 18.05 -11.80
C ALA A 15 -14.85 18.07 -13.19
N ILE A 16 -15.95 17.34 -13.34
CA ILE A 16 -16.80 17.37 -14.53
C ILE A 16 -17.93 18.38 -14.25
N GLY A 17 -17.82 19.57 -14.86
CA GLY A 17 -18.77 20.66 -14.64
C GLY A 17 -18.43 21.53 -13.42
N THR A 18 -19.44 22.23 -12.90
CA THR A 18 -19.30 23.09 -11.73
C THR A 18 -19.17 22.27 -10.45
N VAL A 19 -18.22 22.62 -9.59
CA VAL A 19 -18.00 21.91 -8.31
C VAL A 19 -19.13 22.22 -7.34
N ASN A 20 -19.85 21.18 -6.93
CA ASN A 20 -20.91 21.23 -5.92
C ASN A 20 -21.05 19.85 -5.25
N PRO A 21 -21.88 19.68 -4.21
CA PRO A 21 -22.16 18.33 -3.67
C PRO A 21 -22.67 17.38 -4.76
N GLY A 22 -22.02 16.21 -4.89
CA GLY A 22 -22.32 15.23 -5.93
C GLY A 22 -21.58 15.43 -7.26
N THR A 23 -20.61 16.35 -7.33
CA THR A 23 -19.76 16.53 -8.52
C THR A 23 -19.05 15.23 -8.91
N SER A 24 -19.15 14.85 -10.17
CA SER A 24 -18.38 13.78 -10.76
C SER A 24 -16.97 14.25 -11.13
N TYR A 25 -16.01 13.36 -11.09
CA TYR A 25 -14.61 13.65 -11.43
C TYR A 25 -14.12 12.71 -12.52
N SER A 26 -13.30 13.24 -13.41
CA SER A 26 -12.45 12.48 -14.32
C SER A 26 -11.02 12.50 -13.81
N SER A 27 -10.31 11.41 -13.91
CA SER A 27 -8.94 11.30 -13.40
C SER A 27 -8.07 10.38 -14.24
N SER A 28 -6.76 10.55 -14.14
CA SER A 28 -5.80 9.61 -14.69
C SER A 28 -5.87 8.25 -13.97
N LEU A 29 -5.36 7.19 -14.61
CA LEU A 29 -5.27 5.87 -13.99
C LEU A 29 -4.33 5.88 -12.77
N SER A 30 -3.26 6.67 -12.80
CA SER A 30 -2.32 6.81 -11.68
C SER A 30 -3.00 7.34 -10.42
N TRP A 31 -4.08 8.09 -10.55
CA TRP A 31 -4.84 8.61 -9.42
C TRP A 31 -5.76 7.56 -8.76
N ARG A 32 -6.28 6.59 -9.50
CA ARG A 32 -7.38 5.71 -9.05
C ARG A 32 -7.08 4.22 -9.08
N VAL A 33 -5.98 3.79 -9.70
CA VAL A 33 -5.62 2.38 -9.86
C VAL A 33 -4.29 2.11 -9.17
N ALA A 34 -4.27 1.18 -8.21
CA ALA A 34 -3.10 0.88 -7.39
C ALA A 34 -1.82 0.65 -8.21
N ASN A 35 -1.88 -0.23 -9.19
CA ASN A 35 -0.74 -0.53 -10.06
C ASN A 35 -0.20 0.71 -10.80
N ASN A 36 -1.10 1.53 -11.35
CA ASN A 36 -0.70 2.76 -12.05
C ASN A 36 -0.14 3.82 -11.08
N PHE A 37 -0.70 3.93 -9.88
CA PHE A 37 -0.18 4.78 -8.83
C PHE A 37 1.25 4.40 -8.45
N VAL A 38 1.49 3.13 -8.16
CA VAL A 38 2.82 2.64 -7.77
C VAL A 38 3.83 2.79 -8.90
N LYS A 39 3.45 2.50 -10.14
CA LYS A 39 4.32 2.70 -11.31
C LYS A 39 4.63 4.17 -11.56
N PHE A 40 3.68 5.07 -11.31
CA PHE A 40 3.90 6.51 -11.43
C PHE A 40 4.82 7.05 -10.33
N MET A 41 4.56 6.71 -9.08
CA MET A 41 5.33 7.19 -7.93
C MET A 41 6.69 6.50 -7.82
N GLY A 42 6.75 5.21 -8.16
CA GLY A 42 7.92 4.37 -8.03
C GLY A 42 8.15 3.88 -6.59
N THR A 43 8.82 2.77 -6.46
CA THR A 43 9.25 2.20 -5.18
C THR A 43 10.73 2.48 -4.90
N SER A 44 11.47 2.97 -5.87
CA SER A 44 12.94 3.18 -5.78
C SER A 44 13.70 1.91 -5.34
N GLY A 45 13.22 0.73 -5.73
CA GLY A 45 13.78 -0.56 -5.32
C GLY A 45 13.45 -0.98 -3.88
N ASN A 46 12.55 -0.27 -3.18
CA ASN A 46 12.13 -0.58 -1.82
C ASN A 46 11.06 -1.69 -1.84
N VAL A 47 11.46 -2.90 -2.25
CA VAL A 47 10.60 -4.07 -2.41
C VAL A 47 11.24 -5.25 -1.70
N THR A 48 10.45 -6.03 -0.97
CA THR A 48 10.88 -7.25 -0.29
C THR A 48 9.71 -8.22 -0.13
N ASN A 49 9.98 -9.52 -0.13
CA ASN A 49 9.00 -10.55 0.24
C ASN A 49 9.03 -10.90 1.74
N ASN A 50 9.82 -10.21 2.53
CA ASN A 50 9.93 -10.43 3.96
C ASN A 50 9.12 -9.40 4.74
N PHE A 51 7.97 -9.81 5.27
CA PHE A 51 7.05 -8.92 5.98
C PHE A 51 7.66 -8.27 7.22
N ALA A 52 8.49 -9.01 7.98
CA ALA A 52 9.14 -8.46 9.17
C ALA A 52 10.12 -7.33 8.81
N LYS A 53 10.92 -7.52 7.76
CA LYS A 53 11.81 -6.47 7.25
C LYS A 53 11.02 -5.28 6.70
N PHE A 54 9.98 -5.54 5.92
CA PHE A 54 9.09 -4.51 5.38
C PHE A 54 8.49 -3.66 6.49
N SER A 55 7.81 -4.29 7.45
CA SER A 55 7.14 -3.59 8.55
C SER A 55 8.07 -2.77 9.43
N ALA A 56 9.34 -3.20 9.59
CA ALA A 56 10.36 -2.45 10.33
C ALA A 56 10.82 -1.16 9.63
N LYS A 57 10.56 -1.02 8.34
CA LYS A 57 11.01 0.13 7.53
C LYS A 57 9.91 1.13 7.20
N VAL A 58 8.64 0.77 7.40
CA VAL A 58 7.53 1.71 7.16
C VAL A 58 7.53 2.83 8.19
N LYS A 59 7.05 4.00 7.78
CA LYS A 59 6.89 5.20 8.62
C LYS A 59 5.53 5.83 8.38
N ALA A 60 5.02 6.54 9.36
CA ALA A 60 3.84 7.38 9.16
C ALA A 60 4.07 8.35 7.99
N GLY A 61 3.11 8.44 7.11
CA GLY A 61 3.20 9.22 5.86
C GLY A 61 3.64 8.43 4.63
N ASP A 62 4.08 7.18 4.79
CA ASP A 62 4.39 6.33 3.63
C ASP A 62 3.11 5.83 2.94
N PHE A 63 3.18 5.69 1.63
CA PHE A 63 2.34 4.76 0.91
C PHE A 63 3.03 3.41 0.83
N ILE A 64 2.26 2.35 1.03
CA ILE A 64 2.72 0.97 0.93
C ILE A 64 1.88 0.22 -0.09
N THR A 65 2.45 -0.83 -0.64
CA THR A 65 1.79 -1.64 -1.66
C THR A 65 2.18 -3.11 -1.52
N PHE A 66 1.37 -4.00 -2.06
CA PHE A 66 1.73 -5.40 -2.24
C PHE A 66 1.36 -5.89 -3.65
N ASP A 67 2.09 -6.90 -4.09
CA ASP A 67 1.86 -7.72 -5.28
C ASP A 67 1.80 -9.17 -4.81
N GLU A 68 0.58 -9.70 -4.69
CA GLU A 68 0.32 -11.01 -4.09
C GLU A 68 0.85 -12.15 -4.97
N ALA A 69 0.69 -12.01 -6.27
CA ALA A 69 1.11 -13.02 -7.24
C ALA A 69 2.59 -12.92 -7.62
N ASN A 70 3.28 -11.84 -7.22
CA ASN A 70 4.64 -11.51 -7.67
C ASN A 70 4.76 -11.51 -9.22
N ASP A 71 3.78 -10.90 -9.87
CA ASP A 71 3.69 -10.82 -11.34
C ASP A 71 4.04 -9.42 -11.89
N GLY A 72 4.42 -8.50 -11.02
CA GLY A 72 4.74 -7.12 -11.35
C GLY A 72 3.53 -6.20 -11.42
N ASN A 73 2.35 -6.69 -11.05
CA ASN A 73 1.14 -5.89 -10.90
C ASN A 73 0.84 -5.66 -9.42
N TRP A 74 0.86 -4.41 -9.01
CA TRP A 74 0.57 -4.02 -7.63
C TRP A 74 -0.93 -4.08 -7.37
N ASP A 75 -1.34 -4.96 -6.45
CA ASP A 75 -2.75 -5.26 -6.20
C ASP A 75 -3.44 -4.23 -5.33
N HIS A 76 -2.70 -3.63 -4.40
CA HIS A 76 -3.29 -2.72 -3.41
C HIS A 76 -2.31 -1.64 -2.96
N VAL A 77 -2.88 -0.52 -2.49
CA VAL A 77 -2.13 0.60 -1.88
C VAL A 77 -2.78 0.94 -0.55
N GLY A 78 -1.96 1.12 0.46
CA GLY A 78 -2.33 1.64 1.77
C GLY A 78 -1.50 2.86 2.16
N TYR A 79 -2.01 3.66 3.08
CA TYR A 79 -1.33 4.83 3.65
C TYR A 79 -1.06 4.59 5.13
N ILE A 80 0.19 4.74 5.56
CA ILE A 80 0.59 4.55 6.95
C ILE A 80 0.25 5.77 7.77
N THR A 81 -0.63 5.59 8.74
CA THR A 81 -1.05 6.67 9.66
C THR A 81 -0.24 6.68 10.95
N ALA A 82 0.24 5.52 11.41
CA ALA A 82 1.05 5.38 12.61
C ALA A 82 1.87 4.11 12.57
N THR A 83 2.96 4.07 13.34
CA THR A 83 3.76 2.88 13.58
C THR A 83 3.77 2.54 15.06
N GLY A 84 3.76 1.25 15.38
CA GLY A 84 3.78 0.72 16.73
C GLY A 84 5.12 0.08 17.08
N LYS A 85 5.08 -0.84 18.06
CA LYS A 85 6.24 -1.57 18.53
C LYS A 85 6.47 -2.84 17.70
N THR A 86 7.71 -3.28 17.65
CA THR A 86 8.04 -4.64 17.20
C THR A 86 7.65 -5.63 18.30
N GLY A 87 6.98 -6.70 17.92
CA GLY A 87 6.52 -7.74 18.84
C GLY A 87 6.09 -8.98 18.08
N THR A 88 5.55 -9.95 18.81
CA THR A 88 4.92 -11.13 18.22
C THR A 88 3.41 -10.95 18.26
N TYR A 89 2.80 -11.09 17.10
CA TYR A 89 1.37 -10.84 16.90
C TYR A 89 0.68 -12.04 16.25
N PRO A 90 -0.58 -12.31 16.63
CA PRO A 90 -1.36 -13.36 16.01
C PRO A 90 -1.75 -13.01 14.59
N TYR A 91 -1.78 -14.00 13.71
CA TYR A 91 -2.33 -13.89 12.37
C TYR A 91 -3.11 -15.16 11.99
N LEU A 92 -3.93 -15.06 10.94
CA LEU A 92 -4.59 -16.21 10.34
C LEU A 92 -3.78 -16.66 9.13
N ASP A 93 -3.36 -17.92 9.13
CA ASP A 93 -2.73 -18.52 7.96
C ASP A 93 -3.77 -18.79 6.86
N LYS A 94 -3.32 -19.07 5.65
CA LYS A 94 -4.16 -19.39 4.49
C LYS A 94 -5.09 -20.59 4.73
N ASP A 95 -4.70 -21.50 5.59
CA ASP A 95 -5.52 -22.66 6.01
C ASP A 95 -6.52 -22.33 7.13
N GLY A 96 -6.59 -21.06 7.57
CA GLY A 96 -7.43 -20.62 8.66
C GLY A 96 -6.88 -20.90 10.06
N SER A 97 -5.70 -21.50 10.18
CA SER A 97 -5.07 -21.75 11.47
C SER A 97 -4.54 -20.45 12.07
N ARG A 98 -4.60 -20.35 13.41
CA ARG A 98 -4.00 -19.24 14.14
C ARG A 98 -2.53 -19.51 14.37
N LYS A 99 -1.70 -18.58 13.94
CA LYS A 99 -0.25 -18.59 14.14
C LYS A 99 0.21 -17.27 14.73
N GLU A 100 1.46 -17.20 15.12
CA GLU A 100 2.10 -15.96 15.59
C GLU A 100 3.36 -15.70 14.79
N LYS A 101 3.63 -14.44 14.49
CA LYS A 101 4.87 -14.01 13.87
C LYS A 101 5.34 -12.66 14.41
N ALA A 102 6.65 -12.47 14.37
CA ALA A 102 7.27 -11.22 14.76
C ALA A 102 7.22 -10.22 13.61
N TYR A 103 6.70 -9.02 13.87
CA TYR A 103 6.76 -7.87 12.96
C TYR A 103 6.59 -6.56 13.74
N THR A 104 6.88 -5.45 13.08
CA THR A 104 6.57 -4.12 13.62
C THR A 104 5.12 -3.77 13.26
N ASN A 105 4.29 -3.52 14.27
CA ASN A 105 2.90 -3.16 14.04
C ASN A 105 2.78 -1.78 13.39
N PHE A 106 1.82 -1.60 12.52
CA PHE A 106 1.50 -0.32 11.89
C PHE A 106 0.01 -0.18 11.65
N CYS A 107 -0.45 1.06 11.60
CA CYS A 107 -1.82 1.39 11.28
C CYS A 107 -1.90 1.88 9.83
N VAL A 108 -2.79 1.28 9.05
CA VAL A 108 -2.96 1.59 7.64
C VAL A 108 -4.37 2.07 7.35
N ALA A 109 -4.47 3.20 6.65
CA ALA A 109 -5.70 3.66 6.02
C ALA A 109 -5.73 3.13 4.58
N GLN A 110 -6.84 2.53 4.17
CA GLN A 110 -7.00 1.92 2.86
C GLN A 110 -8.46 1.94 2.38
N HIS A 111 -8.65 1.77 1.07
CA HIS A 111 -9.96 1.88 0.43
C HIS A 111 -10.75 0.57 0.31
N SER A 112 -10.25 -0.56 0.79
CA SER A 112 -11.00 -1.82 0.75
C SER A 112 -12.20 -1.82 1.71
N LYS A 113 -12.14 -0.97 2.76
CA LYS A 113 -13.23 -0.61 3.67
C LYS A 113 -12.98 0.82 4.16
N ASP A 114 -13.99 1.58 4.48
CA ASP A 114 -13.91 3.00 4.86
C ASP A 114 -13.38 3.21 6.30
N TYR A 115 -12.29 2.56 6.66
CA TYR A 115 -11.66 2.75 7.96
C TYR A 115 -10.16 2.50 7.91
N TYR A 116 -9.48 2.85 8.98
CA TYR A 116 -8.09 2.52 9.21
C TYR A 116 -7.97 1.52 10.37
N ALA A 117 -7.01 0.60 10.28
CA ALA A 117 -6.82 -0.42 11.32
C ALA A 117 -5.33 -0.76 11.50
N TRP A 118 -5.02 -1.23 12.71
CA TRP A 118 -3.71 -1.80 13.01
C TRP A 118 -3.59 -3.20 12.41
N VAL A 119 -2.40 -3.56 11.93
CA VAL A 119 -2.16 -4.88 11.33
C VAL A 119 -2.49 -6.02 12.31
N ASN A 120 -2.11 -5.86 13.57
CA ASN A 120 -2.39 -6.88 14.60
C ASN A 120 -3.88 -7.01 14.98
N SER A 121 -4.74 -6.10 14.57
CA SER A 121 -6.19 -6.26 14.74
C SER A 121 -6.78 -7.31 13.79
N ARG A 122 -6.05 -7.69 12.76
CA ARG A 122 -6.47 -8.61 11.69
C ARG A 122 -7.66 -8.13 10.85
N GLU A 123 -7.91 -6.84 10.87
CA GLU A 123 -9.00 -6.23 10.10
C GLU A 123 -8.54 -5.74 8.73
N ASN A 124 -7.26 -5.47 8.57
CA ASN A 124 -6.70 -4.95 7.31
C ASN A 124 -6.09 -6.00 6.39
N GLY A 125 -5.79 -7.20 6.89
CA GLY A 125 -5.35 -8.34 6.11
C GLY A 125 -3.89 -8.33 5.63
N TRP A 126 -3.11 -7.30 5.93
CA TRP A 126 -1.72 -7.21 5.46
C TRP A 126 -0.83 -8.35 5.99
N GLU A 127 -1.06 -8.78 7.22
CA GLU A 127 -0.27 -9.84 7.85
C GLU A 127 -0.46 -11.22 7.22
N VAL A 128 -1.60 -11.49 6.61
CA VAL A 128 -1.89 -12.80 6.00
C VAL A 128 -1.25 -12.96 4.62
N MET A 129 -0.74 -11.89 4.05
CA MET A 129 -0.03 -11.91 2.78
C MET A 129 1.41 -12.43 2.91
N ASP A 130 1.94 -12.60 4.13
CA ASP A 130 3.30 -13.06 4.38
C ASP A 130 3.45 -14.57 4.13
N ASP A 131 3.45 -14.93 2.88
CA ASP A 131 3.49 -16.31 2.36
C ASP A 131 4.81 -16.67 1.68
N GLY A 132 5.79 -15.79 1.73
CA GLY A 132 7.09 -15.93 1.06
C GLY A 132 7.07 -15.61 -0.44
N THR A 133 5.92 -15.38 -1.04
CA THR A 133 5.74 -15.04 -2.46
C THR A 133 5.39 -13.58 -2.65
N THR A 134 4.41 -13.10 -1.88
CA THR A 134 3.94 -11.71 -1.94
C THR A 134 5.08 -10.72 -1.80
N GLN A 135 5.17 -9.78 -2.72
CA GLN A 135 6.11 -8.67 -2.65
C GLN A 135 5.45 -7.48 -1.93
N TYR A 136 6.17 -6.89 -1.00
CA TYR A 136 5.79 -5.65 -0.31
C TYR A 136 6.65 -4.50 -0.79
N GLY A 137 6.04 -3.37 -1.09
CA GLY A 137 6.74 -2.18 -1.56
C GLY A 137 6.47 -0.97 -0.66
N ILE A 138 7.49 -0.13 -0.45
CA ILE A 138 7.34 1.20 0.13
C ILE A 138 7.48 2.20 -1.00
N VAL A 139 6.42 2.97 -1.23
CA VAL A 139 6.36 3.95 -2.31
C VAL A 139 7.02 5.24 -1.86
N ARG A 140 8.32 5.34 -2.10
CA ARG A 140 9.12 6.54 -1.79
C ARG A 140 9.95 6.93 -3.00
N ARG A 141 9.64 8.06 -3.58
CA ARG A 141 10.35 8.56 -4.75
C ARG A 141 11.76 9.03 -4.34
N GLY A 142 12.79 8.38 -4.90
CA GLY A 142 14.19 8.77 -4.71
C GLY A 142 14.83 8.34 -3.36
N TYR A 143 14.15 7.54 -2.55
CA TYR A 143 14.68 7.06 -1.27
C TYR A 143 14.84 5.54 -1.24
N SER A 144 16.00 5.07 -0.78
CA SER A 144 16.19 3.67 -0.40
C SER A 144 15.90 3.48 1.08
N VAL A 145 15.21 2.41 1.45
CA VAL A 145 14.99 2.02 2.85
C VAL A 145 16.00 0.99 3.34
N GLY A 146 16.87 0.50 2.45
CA GLY A 146 17.94 -0.44 2.78
C GLY A 146 17.43 -1.82 3.21
N PHE A 147 16.68 -2.47 2.33
CA PHE A 147 16.35 -3.89 2.50
C PHE A 147 17.58 -4.78 2.28
#